data_8ce7ae43e071de4a6412da4c0840adb0
#
_entry.id   8ce7ae43e071de4a6412da4c0840adb0
#
_cell.length_a   1.000
_cell.length_b   1.000
_cell.length_c   1.000
_cell.angle_alpha   90.00
_cell.angle_beta   90.00
_cell.angle_gamma   90.00
#
_symmetry.space_group_name_H-M   'P 1'
#
loop_
_entity.id
_entity.type
_entity.pdbx_description
1 polymer ?
#
loop_
_entity_poly.entity_id
_entity_poly.type
_entity_poly.pdbx_seq_one_letter_code
_entity_poly.pdbx_strand_id
1 'polypeptide(L)'
;MQINEGIHLAYCTNIHRGEGWRETFDGLKNYTLKVRDNVSEGKPFAIGLRLGNSAAIELSEDGSGKIEEFIKWLDENNCYVFTINGFPYGQFHGARVKEQVYRPDWTSNKRLEYTKLLFDILSKILPSGISGSVSTLPGSFKEFISNEEEQGAQIIDNLGVCGDYVKQLRESTGKDMHLGLEPEPLGWFENTIETINFFGRFRSVHGDKYNSIIGVNYDTCHLAIEYENANESLLLLKENDIRISKLHLSSALKLKPDEAAVNYLKKFEEDVYLHQVIARYKNGELVRFRDLPDAIQKFNSNQMVDAVEWRVHFHIPLHSSPSEAFSDTNDHIREALEVLSLAPTLCAHLEMETYTWEVLPKSMQTNDVVDQLSHEYKWTLDELQSVGLISS
;
A
#
# COMPACT_ATOMS: atom_id res chain seq x y z
N MET A 1 -14.22 -7.94 -0.39
CA MET A 1 -15.27 -8.74 -1.06
C MET A 1 -14.78 -9.18 -2.45
N GLN A 2 -15.30 -10.26 -3.01
CA GLN A 2 -15.06 -10.60 -4.41
C GLN A 2 -15.95 -9.71 -5.29
N ILE A 3 -15.36 -9.03 -6.26
CA ILE A 3 -16.07 -8.07 -7.14
C ILE A 3 -16.33 -8.65 -8.55
N ASN A 4 -15.47 -9.56 -9.01
CA ASN A 4 -15.62 -10.30 -10.25
C ASN A 4 -14.88 -11.64 -10.09
N GLU A 5 -14.97 -12.54 -11.09
CA GLU A 5 -14.21 -13.79 -11.07
C GLU A 5 -12.71 -13.53 -10.91
N GLY A 6 -12.18 -13.90 -9.75
CA GLY A 6 -10.76 -13.79 -9.41
C GLY A 6 -10.28 -12.43 -8.89
N ILE A 7 -11.09 -11.37 -8.86
CA ILE A 7 -10.69 -10.06 -8.32
C ILE A 7 -11.34 -9.84 -6.96
N HIS A 8 -10.54 -9.45 -5.98
CA HIS A 8 -10.95 -9.20 -4.59
C HIS A 8 -10.65 -7.78 -4.18
N LEU A 9 -11.59 -7.14 -3.47
CA LEU A 9 -11.46 -5.80 -2.90
C LEU A 9 -11.52 -5.87 -1.38
N ALA A 10 -10.56 -5.22 -0.72
CA ALA A 10 -10.53 -4.98 0.72
C ALA A 10 -10.17 -3.53 1.02
N TYR A 11 -10.25 -3.13 2.27
CA TYR A 11 -9.52 -1.97 2.77
C TYR A 11 -8.37 -2.42 3.68
N CYS A 12 -7.30 -1.65 3.75
CA CYS A 12 -6.16 -1.95 4.60
C CYS A 12 -6.46 -1.56 6.05
N THR A 13 -6.35 -2.54 6.96
CA THR A 13 -6.61 -2.29 8.40
C THR A 13 -5.50 -1.51 9.09
N ASN A 14 -4.49 -1.02 8.36
CA ASN A 14 -3.49 -0.11 8.88
C ASN A 14 -4.06 1.26 9.31
N ILE A 15 -5.29 1.59 8.93
CA ILE A 15 -6.02 2.77 9.43
C ILE A 15 -6.39 2.63 10.92
N HIS A 16 -6.47 1.42 11.45
CA HIS A 16 -6.81 1.17 12.85
C HIS A 16 -5.52 1.03 13.69
N ARG A 17 -5.58 1.54 14.91
CA ARG A 17 -4.51 1.31 15.89
C ARG A 17 -4.46 -0.16 16.29
N GLY A 18 -3.27 -0.65 16.62
CA GLY A 18 -3.05 -2.00 17.12
C GLY A 18 -1.62 -2.47 16.82
N GLU A 19 -0.79 -2.65 17.83
CA GLU A 19 0.58 -3.14 17.69
C GLU A 19 0.72 -4.61 18.11
N GLY A 20 -0.07 -5.07 19.10
CA GLY A 20 -0.21 -6.46 19.48
C GLY A 20 -1.42 -7.13 18.84
N TRP A 21 -1.45 -8.47 18.87
CA TRP A 21 -2.56 -9.24 18.28
C TRP A 21 -3.92 -8.92 18.90
N ARG A 22 -3.97 -8.77 20.23
CA ARG A 22 -5.22 -8.44 20.93
C ARG A 22 -5.82 -7.14 20.42
N GLU A 23 -5.01 -6.07 20.31
CA GLU A 23 -5.47 -4.76 19.84
C GLU A 23 -5.92 -4.84 18.39
N THR A 24 -5.14 -5.51 17.53
CA THR A 24 -5.50 -5.75 16.12
C THR A 24 -6.83 -6.48 16.02
N PHE A 25 -7.02 -7.55 16.77
CA PHE A 25 -8.26 -8.34 16.74
C PHE A 25 -9.47 -7.59 17.30
N ASP A 26 -9.27 -6.78 18.34
CA ASP A 26 -10.31 -5.88 18.86
C ASP A 26 -10.68 -4.81 17.83
N GLY A 27 -9.72 -4.31 17.04
CA GLY A 27 -9.97 -3.41 15.91
C GLY A 27 -10.86 -4.06 14.83
N LEU A 28 -10.58 -5.31 14.47
CA LEU A 28 -11.41 -6.06 13.52
C LEU A 28 -12.85 -6.20 14.01
N LYS A 29 -13.04 -6.53 15.30
CA LYS A 29 -14.38 -6.67 15.91
C LYS A 29 -15.14 -5.35 16.01
N ASN A 30 -14.45 -4.26 16.34
CA ASN A 30 -15.09 -2.99 16.66
C ASN A 30 -15.32 -2.10 15.43
N TYR A 31 -14.49 -2.20 14.40
CA TYR A 31 -14.53 -1.36 13.21
C TYR A 31 -14.83 -2.16 11.94
N THR A 32 -14.04 -3.21 11.65
CA THR A 32 -14.16 -3.95 10.38
C THR A 32 -15.53 -4.61 10.22
N LEU A 33 -16.11 -5.18 11.27
CA LEU A 33 -17.45 -5.74 11.20
C LEU A 33 -18.53 -4.68 10.91
N LYS A 34 -18.39 -3.47 11.44
CA LYS A 34 -19.34 -2.38 11.14
C LYS A 34 -19.22 -1.91 9.69
N VAL A 35 -18.01 -1.79 9.17
CA VAL A 35 -17.80 -1.49 7.74
C VAL A 35 -18.43 -2.58 6.87
N ARG A 36 -18.16 -3.87 7.18
CA ARG A 36 -18.80 -5.00 6.50
C ARG A 36 -20.32 -4.87 6.48
N ASP A 37 -20.92 -4.61 7.63
CA ASP A 37 -22.38 -4.52 7.78
C ASP A 37 -22.95 -3.37 6.91
N ASN A 38 -22.21 -2.29 6.72
CA ASN A 38 -22.62 -1.17 5.90
C ASN A 38 -22.50 -1.42 4.39
N VAL A 39 -21.54 -2.29 3.93
CA VAL A 39 -21.18 -2.33 2.50
C VAL A 39 -21.27 -3.70 1.85
N SER A 40 -21.37 -4.81 2.62
CA SER A 40 -21.26 -6.15 2.03
C SER A 40 -22.59 -6.74 1.56
N GLU A 41 -23.72 -6.20 1.98
CA GLU A 41 -25.06 -6.75 1.66
C GLU A 41 -25.17 -8.25 1.96
N GLY A 42 -24.47 -8.74 2.98
CA GLY A 42 -24.42 -10.15 3.36
C GLY A 42 -23.48 -11.04 2.52
N LYS A 43 -22.77 -10.47 1.54
CA LYS A 43 -21.74 -11.19 0.79
C LYS A 43 -20.48 -11.41 1.64
N PRO A 44 -19.62 -12.42 1.31
CA PRO A 44 -18.33 -12.60 1.98
C PRO A 44 -17.48 -11.32 1.93
N PHE A 45 -16.98 -10.89 3.08
CA PHE A 45 -16.22 -9.66 3.20
C PHE A 45 -14.71 -9.92 3.31
N ALA A 46 -13.93 -9.30 2.44
CA ALA A 46 -12.49 -9.43 2.44
C ALA A 46 -11.85 -8.40 3.38
N ILE A 47 -10.84 -8.82 4.09
CA ILE A 47 -10.04 -8.00 5.01
C ILE A 47 -8.62 -7.87 4.46
N GLY A 48 -8.16 -6.64 4.27
CA GLY A 48 -6.76 -6.32 4.04
C GLY A 48 -6.05 -6.18 5.40
N LEU A 49 -5.38 -7.23 5.81
CA LEU A 49 -4.90 -7.35 7.19
C LEU A 49 -3.53 -6.68 7.36
N ARG A 50 -3.42 -5.69 8.23
CA ARG A 50 -2.10 -5.22 8.70
C ARG A 50 -1.72 -6.01 9.95
N LEU A 51 -0.53 -6.61 9.93
CA LEU A 51 0.07 -7.25 11.09
C LEU A 51 1.47 -6.69 11.31
N GLY A 52 1.70 -5.93 12.39
CA GLY A 52 3.04 -5.62 12.86
C GLY A 52 3.75 -6.86 13.43
N ASN A 53 5.06 -6.79 13.58
CA ASN A 53 5.85 -7.94 14.02
C ASN A 53 5.39 -8.52 15.38
N SER A 54 5.04 -7.67 16.35
CA SER A 54 4.54 -8.13 17.65
C SER A 54 3.23 -8.89 17.51
N ALA A 55 2.27 -8.35 16.74
CA ALA A 55 1.00 -9.03 16.48
C ALA A 55 1.18 -10.35 15.75
N ALA A 56 2.08 -10.40 14.77
CA ALA A 56 2.39 -11.61 14.03
C ALA A 56 2.98 -12.72 14.93
N ILE A 57 3.94 -12.37 15.80
CA ILE A 57 4.53 -13.30 16.77
C ILE A 57 3.45 -13.81 17.74
N GLU A 58 2.66 -12.91 18.33
CA GLU A 58 1.60 -13.28 19.27
C GLU A 58 0.54 -14.19 18.63
N LEU A 59 0.14 -13.90 17.37
CA LEU A 59 -0.85 -14.71 16.64
C LEU A 59 -0.32 -16.10 16.33
N SER A 60 0.97 -16.21 16.01
CA SER A 60 1.62 -17.47 15.59
C SER A 60 2.20 -18.28 16.74
N GLU A 61 2.04 -17.85 17.99
CA GLU A 61 2.59 -18.52 19.18
C GLU A 61 2.07 -19.97 19.28
N ASP A 62 3.01 -20.94 19.29
CA ASP A 62 2.70 -22.36 19.31
C ASP A 62 1.83 -22.75 20.51
N GLY A 63 0.76 -23.50 20.24
CA GLY A 63 -0.17 -23.98 21.27
C GLY A 63 -1.07 -22.92 21.88
N SER A 64 -1.03 -21.67 21.42
CA SER A 64 -1.92 -20.60 21.90
C SER A 64 -3.37 -20.74 21.43
N GLY A 65 -3.60 -21.44 20.30
CA GLY A 65 -4.92 -21.57 19.67
C GLY A 65 -5.44 -20.28 19.01
N LYS A 66 -4.63 -19.22 18.92
CA LYS A 66 -5.05 -17.90 18.42
C LYS A 66 -5.36 -17.91 16.92
N ILE A 67 -4.59 -18.66 16.12
CA ILE A 67 -4.85 -18.79 14.67
C ILE A 67 -6.17 -19.53 14.45
N GLU A 68 -6.41 -20.62 15.18
CA GLU A 68 -7.66 -21.38 15.10
C GLU A 68 -8.86 -20.54 15.54
N GLU A 69 -8.71 -19.74 16.60
CA GLU A 69 -9.73 -18.78 17.05
C GLU A 69 -10.01 -17.75 15.95
N PHE A 70 -8.96 -17.23 15.30
CA PHE A 70 -9.11 -16.24 14.23
C PHE A 70 -9.78 -16.84 12.99
N ILE A 71 -9.39 -18.04 12.56
CA ILE A 71 -10.05 -18.73 11.44
C ILE A 71 -11.53 -18.95 11.74
N LYS A 72 -11.85 -19.45 12.92
CA LYS A 72 -13.25 -19.65 13.36
C LYS A 72 -14.02 -18.33 13.34
N TRP A 73 -13.41 -17.23 13.84
CA TRP A 73 -14.04 -15.93 13.85
C TRP A 73 -14.29 -15.40 12.42
N LEU A 74 -13.35 -15.61 11.49
CA LEU A 74 -13.54 -15.26 10.08
C LEU A 74 -14.75 -15.99 9.48
N ASP A 75 -14.85 -17.29 9.69
CA ASP A 75 -15.96 -18.13 9.20
C ASP A 75 -17.30 -17.70 9.81
N GLU A 76 -17.37 -17.51 11.14
CA GLU A 76 -18.59 -17.07 11.85
C GLU A 76 -19.08 -15.69 11.41
N ASN A 77 -18.18 -14.84 10.92
CA ASN A 77 -18.49 -13.48 10.48
C ASN A 77 -18.56 -13.34 8.96
N ASN A 78 -18.53 -14.43 8.19
CA ASN A 78 -18.50 -14.41 6.72
C ASN A 78 -17.41 -13.48 6.18
N CYS A 79 -16.21 -13.55 6.79
CA CYS A 79 -15.02 -12.76 6.43
C CYS A 79 -13.90 -13.67 5.94
N TYR A 80 -12.98 -13.12 5.15
CA TYR A 80 -11.76 -13.81 4.74
C TYR A 80 -10.60 -12.83 4.53
N VAL A 81 -9.36 -13.36 4.60
CA VAL A 81 -8.13 -12.60 4.35
C VAL A 81 -7.47 -13.15 3.11
N PHE A 82 -7.14 -12.28 2.16
CA PHE A 82 -6.36 -12.64 0.96
C PHE A 82 -5.04 -11.86 0.86
N THR A 83 -4.87 -10.81 1.64
CA THR A 83 -3.67 -9.97 1.63
C THR A 83 -3.28 -9.52 3.03
N ILE A 84 -1.97 -9.46 3.27
CA ILE A 84 -1.39 -8.91 4.50
C ILE A 84 -0.48 -7.73 4.13
N ASN A 85 -0.74 -6.55 4.72
CA ASN A 85 0.17 -5.43 4.65
C ASN A 85 1.30 -5.63 5.68
N GLY A 86 2.48 -5.95 5.18
CA GLY A 86 3.71 -6.18 5.93
C GLY A 86 4.73 -5.04 5.79
N PHE A 87 4.33 -3.85 5.31
CA PHE A 87 5.24 -2.72 5.19
C PHE A 87 5.64 -2.21 6.58
N PRO A 88 4.73 -1.71 7.45
CA PRO A 88 5.09 -1.28 8.78
C PRO A 88 5.40 -2.48 9.69
N TYR A 89 6.68 -2.59 10.09
CA TYR A 89 7.15 -3.66 10.98
C TYR A 89 6.73 -3.45 12.44
N GLY A 90 6.85 -2.21 12.93
CA GLY A 90 6.61 -1.83 14.32
C GLY A 90 5.47 -0.84 14.45
N GLN A 91 5.60 0.04 15.46
CA GLN A 91 4.60 1.06 15.76
C GLN A 91 4.34 1.96 14.55
N PHE A 92 3.06 2.09 14.18
CA PHE A 92 2.64 2.85 13.02
C PHE A 92 1.77 4.07 13.36
N HIS A 93 1.13 4.09 14.54
CA HIS A 93 0.28 5.19 15.01
C HIS A 93 0.74 5.73 16.36
N GLY A 94 0.41 6.99 16.63
CA GLY A 94 0.57 7.60 17.96
C GLY A 94 2.00 7.91 18.39
N ALA A 95 2.97 7.75 17.49
CA ALA A 95 4.38 8.12 17.71
C ALA A 95 4.96 8.69 16.41
N ARG A 96 6.10 9.39 16.52
CA ARG A 96 6.83 9.85 15.34
C ARG A 96 7.38 8.64 14.58
N VAL A 97 6.80 8.33 13.46
CA VAL A 97 7.18 7.20 12.59
C VAL A 97 8.15 7.66 11.50
N LYS A 98 7.74 8.63 10.68
CA LYS A 98 8.51 9.21 9.57
C LYS A 98 9.32 8.14 8.83
N GLU A 99 10.60 8.37 8.54
CA GLU A 99 11.48 7.41 7.86
C GLU A 99 11.70 6.10 8.62
N GLN A 100 11.35 6.04 9.92
CA GLN A 100 11.51 4.81 10.70
C GLN A 100 10.52 3.70 10.30
N VAL A 101 9.47 4.02 9.55
CA VAL A 101 8.55 3.02 8.96
C VAL A 101 9.29 2.00 8.08
N TYR A 102 10.39 2.41 7.43
CA TYR A 102 11.23 1.53 6.62
C TYR A 102 12.12 0.59 7.45
N ARG A 103 12.23 0.77 8.77
CA ARG A 103 13.07 -0.06 9.64
C ARG A 103 12.30 -1.21 10.31
N PRO A 104 12.91 -2.43 10.36
CA PRO A 104 14.09 -2.86 9.63
C PRO A 104 13.79 -2.99 8.13
N ASP A 105 14.76 -2.64 7.27
CA ASP A 105 14.65 -2.79 5.84
C ASP A 105 15.18 -4.15 5.33
N TRP A 106 15.21 -4.37 4.01
CA TRP A 106 15.65 -5.63 3.42
C TRP A 106 17.16 -5.89 3.50
N THR A 107 17.98 -4.97 4.03
CA THR A 107 19.36 -5.26 4.43
C THR A 107 19.42 -6.10 5.69
N SER A 108 18.31 -6.22 6.43
CA SER A 108 18.22 -6.89 7.74
C SER A 108 17.52 -8.24 7.67
N ASN A 109 18.15 -9.25 8.29
CA ASN A 109 17.50 -10.55 8.49
C ASN A 109 16.19 -10.47 9.30
N LYS A 110 16.00 -9.41 10.12
CA LYS A 110 14.75 -9.22 10.86
C LYS A 110 13.57 -8.97 9.91
N ARG A 111 13.77 -8.22 8.81
CA ARG A 111 12.75 -8.03 7.78
C ARG A 111 12.40 -9.34 7.09
N LEU A 112 13.41 -10.12 6.72
CA LEU A 112 13.24 -11.42 6.11
C LEU A 112 12.41 -12.36 6.99
N GLU A 113 12.80 -12.55 8.26
CA GLU A 113 12.11 -13.46 9.17
C GLU A 113 10.67 -13.00 9.46
N TYR A 114 10.45 -11.70 9.62
CA TYR A 114 9.11 -11.17 9.75
C TYR A 114 8.24 -11.44 8.52
N THR A 115 8.76 -11.24 7.32
CA THR A 115 8.01 -11.48 6.09
C THR A 115 7.69 -12.97 5.91
N LYS A 116 8.62 -13.86 6.25
CA LYS A 116 8.37 -15.32 6.27
C LYS A 116 7.25 -15.67 7.25
N LEU A 117 7.26 -15.10 8.46
CA LEU A 117 6.21 -15.29 9.45
C LEU A 117 4.84 -14.85 8.94
N LEU A 118 4.77 -13.73 8.21
CA LEU A 118 3.51 -13.28 7.59
C LEU A 118 2.99 -14.29 6.55
N PHE A 119 3.89 -14.92 5.77
CA PHE A 119 3.51 -15.97 4.84
C PHE A 119 3.05 -17.25 5.54
N ASP A 120 3.66 -17.62 6.68
CA ASP A 120 3.20 -18.75 7.50
C ASP A 120 1.79 -18.54 8.01
N ILE A 121 1.51 -17.34 8.52
CA ILE A 121 0.16 -16.95 8.96
C ILE A 121 -0.81 -16.99 7.76
N LEU A 122 -0.45 -16.31 6.66
CA LEU A 122 -1.30 -16.25 5.45
C LEU A 122 -1.60 -17.66 4.93
N SER A 123 -0.61 -18.56 4.93
CA SER A 123 -0.80 -19.95 4.47
C SER A 123 -1.87 -20.70 5.24
N LYS A 124 -2.08 -20.35 6.52
CA LYS A 124 -3.10 -20.98 7.39
C LYS A 124 -4.48 -20.36 7.21
N ILE A 125 -4.56 -19.02 7.07
CA ILE A 125 -5.83 -18.28 7.04
C ILE A 125 -6.38 -18.03 5.63
N LEU A 126 -5.57 -18.19 4.58
CA LEU A 126 -5.98 -17.98 3.19
C LEU A 126 -6.98 -19.06 2.77
N PRO A 127 -8.18 -18.70 2.28
CA PRO A 127 -9.13 -19.67 1.76
C PRO A 127 -8.58 -20.46 0.57
N SER A 128 -9.09 -21.66 0.35
CA SER A 128 -8.76 -22.45 -0.83
C SER A 128 -9.29 -21.80 -2.11
N GLY A 129 -8.52 -21.87 -3.18
CA GLY A 129 -8.94 -21.43 -4.52
C GLY A 129 -8.73 -19.93 -4.82
N ILE A 130 -8.21 -19.16 -3.84
CA ILE A 130 -7.79 -17.77 -4.09
C ILE A 130 -6.30 -17.61 -3.83
N SER A 131 -5.69 -16.66 -4.54
CA SER A 131 -4.28 -16.30 -4.30
C SER A 131 -4.14 -15.42 -3.06
N GLY A 132 -2.93 -15.41 -2.46
CA GLY A 132 -2.61 -14.59 -1.31
C GLY A 132 -1.41 -13.68 -1.55
N SER A 133 -1.43 -12.46 -1.02
CA SER A 133 -0.30 -11.54 -1.12
C SER A 133 0.18 -11.04 0.24
N VAL A 134 1.48 -10.76 0.32
CA VAL A 134 2.08 -9.94 1.37
C VAL A 134 2.72 -8.74 0.69
N SER A 135 2.44 -7.51 1.16
CA SER A 135 3.15 -6.33 0.67
C SER A 135 4.27 -5.92 1.62
N THR A 136 5.30 -5.27 1.09
CA THR A 136 6.49 -4.84 1.82
C THR A 136 7.13 -3.62 1.14
N LEU A 137 8.02 -2.92 1.87
CA LEU A 137 8.75 -1.76 1.38
C LEU A 137 9.63 -2.07 0.14
N PRO A 138 10.01 -1.05 -0.66
CA PRO A 138 10.82 -1.20 -1.88
C PRO A 138 12.31 -1.37 -1.56
N GLY A 139 12.67 -2.45 -0.89
CA GLY A 139 14.05 -2.76 -0.49
C GLY A 139 14.52 -1.97 0.72
N SER A 140 14.61 -0.66 0.63
CA SER A 140 15.06 0.25 1.69
C SER A 140 14.56 1.68 1.45
N PHE A 141 14.93 2.60 2.32
CA PHE A 141 14.84 4.04 2.14
C PHE A 141 16.15 4.55 1.55
N LYS A 142 16.13 5.39 0.51
CA LYS A 142 17.34 5.84 -0.20
C LYS A 142 18.42 6.39 0.72
N GLU A 143 18.03 7.20 1.72
CA GLU A 143 18.99 7.80 2.65
C GLU A 143 19.66 6.78 3.61
N PHE A 144 19.12 5.56 3.72
CA PHE A 144 19.73 4.49 4.53
C PHE A 144 20.80 3.71 3.78
N ILE A 145 20.86 3.87 2.47
CA ILE A 145 21.84 3.20 1.61
C ILE A 145 23.10 4.06 1.53
N SER A 146 24.13 3.67 2.26
CA SER A 146 25.44 4.32 2.26
C SER A 146 26.45 3.60 1.36
N ASN A 147 26.23 2.32 1.07
CA ASN A 147 27.02 1.49 0.16
C ASN A 147 26.07 0.71 -0.75
N GLU A 148 25.83 1.25 -1.95
CA GLU A 148 24.87 0.70 -2.92
C GLU A 148 25.23 -0.72 -3.38
N GLU A 149 26.52 -1.02 -3.54
CA GLU A 149 26.98 -2.34 -3.98
C GLU A 149 26.71 -3.41 -2.92
N GLU A 150 27.16 -3.17 -1.69
CA GLU A 150 27.03 -4.14 -0.59
C GLU A 150 25.59 -4.28 -0.11
N GLN A 151 24.94 -3.15 0.20
CA GLN A 151 23.57 -3.16 0.73
C GLN A 151 22.56 -3.59 -0.34
N GLY A 152 22.75 -3.19 -1.60
CA GLY A 152 21.93 -3.64 -2.71
C GLY A 152 22.06 -5.15 -2.96
N ALA A 153 23.27 -5.71 -2.87
CA ALA A 153 23.47 -7.16 -2.93
C ALA A 153 22.75 -7.87 -1.77
N GLN A 154 22.87 -7.35 -0.54
CA GLN A 154 22.19 -7.92 0.63
C GLN A 154 20.67 -7.91 0.51
N ILE A 155 20.08 -6.84 -0.05
CA ILE A 155 18.64 -6.75 -0.33
C ILE A 155 18.23 -7.84 -1.33
N ILE A 156 18.97 -7.97 -2.43
CA ILE A 156 18.73 -8.95 -3.48
C ILE A 156 18.83 -10.38 -2.92
N ASP A 157 19.82 -10.67 -2.10
CA ASP A 157 20.02 -11.98 -1.48
C ASP A 157 18.88 -12.32 -0.51
N ASN A 158 18.50 -11.40 0.38
CA ASN A 158 17.42 -11.61 1.33
C ASN A 158 16.06 -11.81 0.63
N LEU A 159 15.79 -11.06 -0.45
CA LEU A 159 14.60 -11.28 -1.28
C LEU A 159 14.64 -12.64 -1.99
N GLY A 160 15.80 -13.07 -2.44
CA GLY A 160 16.01 -14.42 -3.01
C GLY A 160 15.70 -15.53 -2.01
N VAL A 161 16.19 -15.41 -0.77
CA VAL A 161 15.87 -16.34 0.33
C VAL A 161 14.37 -16.34 0.66
N CYS A 162 13.73 -15.17 0.67
CA CYS A 162 12.29 -15.05 0.84
C CYS A 162 11.54 -15.77 -0.32
N GLY A 163 11.99 -15.56 -1.55
CA GLY A 163 11.41 -16.20 -2.74
C GLY A 163 11.49 -17.73 -2.69
N ASP A 164 12.63 -18.30 -2.26
CA ASP A 164 12.76 -19.75 -2.05
C ASP A 164 11.82 -20.24 -0.95
N TYR A 165 11.68 -19.49 0.14
CA TYR A 165 10.77 -19.84 1.23
C TYR A 165 9.30 -19.88 0.76
N VAL A 166 8.84 -18.82 0.07
CA VAL A 166 7.48 -18.76 -0.46
C VAL A 166 7.22 -19.87 -1.48
N LYS A 167 8.22 -20.18 -2.32
CA LYS A 167 8.14 -21.29 -3.28
C LYS A 167 7.87 -22.63 -2.58
N GLN A 168 8.66 -22.95 -1.53
CA GLN A 168 8.47 -24.16 -0.74
C GLN A 168 7.08 -24.19 -0.07
N LEU A 169 6.63 -23.06 0.45
CA LEU A 169 5.32 -22.93 1.08
C LEU A 169 4.18 -23.14 0.07
N ARG A 170 4.32 -22.63 -1.16
CA ARG A 170 3.36 -22.89 -2.26
C ARG A 170 3.31 -24.36 -2.62
N GLU A 171 4.48 -25.02 -2.74
CA GLU A 171 4.59 -26.45 -3.06
C GLU A 171 3.94 -27.34 -1.97
N SER A 172 4.14 -27.00 -0.69
CA SER A 172 3.61 -27.77 0.44
C SER A 172 2.12 -27.55 0.70
N THR A 173 1.59 -26.36 0.40
CA THR A 173 0.19 -25.98 0.70
C THR A 173 -0.73 -26.03 -0.52
N GLY A 174 -0.17 -26.01 -1.73
CA GLY A 174 -0.94 -25.86 -2.99
C GLY A 174 -1.56 -24.46 -3.18
N LYS A 175 -1.20 -23.49 -2.32
CA LYS A 175 -1.74 -22.12 -2.37
C LYS A 175 -0.83 -21.20 -3.18
N ASP A 176 -1.39 -20.40 -4.10
CA ASP A 176 -0.64 -19.35 -4.79
C ASP A 176 -0.45 -18.15 -3.84
N MET A 177 0.78 -17.91 -3.40
CA MET A 177 1.14 -16.79 -2.54
C MET A 177 2.30 -16.01 -3.13
N HIS A 178 2.30 -14.68 -2.98
CA HIS A 178 3.29 -13.81 -3.59
C HIS A 178 3.59 -12.57 -2.77
N LEU A 179 4.81 -12.04 -2.94
CA LEU A 179 5.30 -10.82 -2.31
C LEU A 179 5.16 -9.65 -3.26
N GLY A 180 4.64 -8.52 -2.80
CA GLY A 180 4.59 -7.25 -3.52
C GLY A 180 5.54 -6.23 -2.89
N LEU A 181 6.55 -5.79 -3.64
CA LEU A 181 7.39 -4.65 -3.26
C LEU A 181 6.68 -3.36 -3.67
N GLU A 182 6.67 -2.36 -2.81
CA GLU A 182 5.87 -1.15 -2.96
C GLU A 182 6.72 0.07 -3.28
N PRO A 183 6.92 0.43 -4.57
CA PRO A 183 7.63 1.65 -4.94
C PRO A 183 6.95 2.88 -4.36
N GLU A 184 7.74 3.81 -3.82
CA GLU A 184 7.24 5.05 -3.27
C GLU A 184 8.33 6.14 -3.22
N PRO A 185 7.95 7.44 -3.11
CA PRO A 185 8.91 8.53 -3.02
C PRO A 185 9.93 8.33 -1.89
N LEU A 186 11.23 8.47 -2.20
CA LEU A 186 12.39 8.22 -1.34
C LEU A 186 12.62 6.73 -0.97
N GLY A 187 11.81 5.80 -1.45
CA GLY A 187 12.13 4.38 -1.44
C GLY A 187 13.39 4.07 -2.25
N TRP A 188 14.03 2.93 -2.05
CA TRP A 188 15.24 2.56 -2.80
C TRP A 188 14.99 2.52 -4.32
N PHE A 189 13.77 2.19 -4.72
CA PHE A 189 13.24 2.49 -6.05
C PHE A 189 11.85 3.15 -5.89
N GLU A 190 11.65 4.28 -6.60
CA GLU A 190 10.51 5.17 -6.40
C GLU A 190 9.45 5.04 -7.50
N ASN A 191 9.88 4.79 -8.73
CA ASN A 191 9.07 4.87 -9.94
C ASN A 191 9.19 3.62 -10.80
N THR A 192 8.41 3.53 -11.87
CA THR A 192 8.35 2.37 -12.76
C THR A 192 9.69 2.01 -13.36
N ILE A 193 10.47 2.99 -13.82
CA ILE A 193 11.79 2.73 -14.46
C ILE A 193 12.79 2.21 -13.43
N GLU A 194 12.85 2.81 -12.23
CA GLU A 194 13.71 2.33 -11.15
C GLU A 194 13.29 0.91 -10.72
N THR A 195 11.99 0.63 -10.67
CA THR A 195 11.45 -0.70 -10.38
C THR A 195 11.88 -1.74 -11.42
N ILE A 196 11.76 -1.43 -12.71
CA ILE A 196 12.22 -2.32 -13.80
C ILE A 196 13.72 -2.57 -13.69
N ASN A 197 14.51 -1.54 -13.42
CA ASN A 197 15.95 -1.67 -13.23
C ASN A 197 16.28 -2.58 -12.02
N PHE A 198 15.58 -2.42 -10.91
CA PHE A 198 15.72 -3.30 -9.76
C PHE A 198 15.41 -4.76 -10.12
N PHE A 199 14.28 -5.04 -10.78
CA PHE A 199 13.93 -6.41 -11.20
C PHE A 199 14.92 -6.98 -12.22
N GLY A 200 15.49 -6.13 -13.08
CA GLY A 200 16.59 -6.52 -13.99
C GLY A 200 17.81 -6.98 -13.22
N ARG A 201 18.26 -6.22 -12.20
CA ARG A 201 19.35 -6.62 -11.29
C ARG A 201 19.02 -7.91 -10.52
N PHE A 202 17.82 -8.01 -9.98
CA PHE A 202 17.36 -9.19 -9.24
C PHE A 202 17.39 -10.45 -10.10
N ARG A 203 16.90 -10.37 -11.34
CA ARG A 203 16.94 -11.48 -12.31
C ARG A 203 18.36 -11.82 -12.78
N SER A 204 19.26 -10.87 -12.86
CA SER A 204 20.65 -11.15 -13.21
C SER A 204 21.34 -12.06 -12.19
N VAL A 205 20.90 -12.04 -10.93
CA VAL A 205 21.41 -12.89 -9.84
C VAL A 205 20.64 -14.20 -9.75
N HIS A 206 19.30 -14.14 -9.80
CA HIS A 206 18.44 -15.29 -9.46
C HIS A 206 17.78 -15.96 -10.67
N GLY A 207 17.90 -15.40 -11.88
CA GLY A 207 17.12 -15.83 -13.04
C GLY A 207 15.63 -15.51 -12.86
N ASP A 208 14.78 -16.16 -13.66
CA ASP A 208 13.33 -15.91 -13.71
C ASP A 208 12.53 -16.76 -12.69
N LYS A 209 13.20 -17.48 -11.80
CA LYS A 209 12.55 -18.45 -10.89
C LYS A 209 11.54 -17.83 -9.93
N TYR A 210 11.58 -16.53 -9.73
CA TYR A 210 10.69 -15.80 -8.81
C TYR A 210 9.70 -14.87 -9.49
N ASN A 211 9.62 -14.81 -10.83
CA ASN A 211 8.72 -13.90 -11.55
C ASN A 211 7.24 -14.06 -11.15
N SER A 212 6.81 -15.26 -10.77
CA SER A 212 5.45 -15.50 -10.27
C SER A 212 5.30 -15.31 -8.74
N ILE A 213 6.40 -15.08 -8.01
CA ILE A 213 6.43 -15.04 -6.54
C ILE A 213 6.69 -13.65 -6.02
N ILE A 214 7.62 -12.90 -6.63
CA ILE A 214 7.97 -11.54 -6.23
C ILE A 214 7.56 -10.60 -7.34
N GLY A 215 6.77 -9.62 -7.00
CA GLY A 215 6.25 -8.60 -7.91
C GLY A 215 6.12 -7.25 -7.22
N VAL A 216 5.26 -6.42 -7.74
CA VAL A 216 5.02 -5.06 -7.28
C VAL A 216 3.68 -4.98 -6.54
N ASN A 217 3.66 -4.33 -5.39
CA ASN A 217 2.48 -3.69 -4.85
C ASN A 217 2.43 -2.29 -5.48
N TYR A 218 1.54 -2.09 -6.43
CA TYR A 218 1.38 -0.83 -7.14
C TYR A 218 0.46 0.09 -6.35
N ASP A 219 1.03 1.08 -5.67
CA ASP A 219 0.26 2.10 -4.97
C ASP A 219 -0.04 3.28 -5.90
N THR A 220 -1.32 3.54 -6.13
CA THR A 220 -1.77 4.59 -7.06
C THR A 220 -1.45 6.00 -6.57
N CYS A 221 -1.37 6.24 -5.25
CA CYS A 221 -0.91 7.51 -4.68
C CYS A 221 0.57 7.73 -4.99
N HIS A 222 1.42 6.71 -4.73
CA HIS A 222 2.87 6.82 -4.86
C HIS A 222 3.29 7.11 -6.30
N LEU A 223 2.78 6.33 -7.27
CA LEU A 223 3.12 6.52 -8.68
C LEU A 223 2.49 7.82 -9.25
N ALA A 224 1.31 8.21 -8.75
CA ALA A 224 0.76 9.52 -9.10
C ALA A 224 1.65 10.66 -8.60
N ILE A 225 2.20 10.59 -7.39
CA ILE A 225 3.12 11.60 -6.85
C ILE A 225 4.38 11.72 -7.72
N GLU A 226 4.85 10.61 -8.28
CA GLU A 226 5.98 10.56 -9.24
C GLU A 226 5.61 11.11 -10.64
N TYR A 227 4.39 11.61 -10.84
CA TYR A 227 3.88 12.13 -12.11
C TYR A 227 3.84 11.08 -13.24
N GLU A 228 3.72 9.83 -12.89
CA GLU A 228 3.57 8.76 -13.87
C GLU A 228 2.13 8.68 -14.41
N ASN A 229 1.99 8.14 -15.61
CA ASN A 229 0.71 7.74 -16.19
C ASN A 229 0.47 6.27 -15.83
N ALA A 230 -0.68 5.95 -15.23
CA ALA A 230 -0.95 4.60 -14.74
C ALA A 230 -1.01 3.56 -15.86
N ASN A 231 -1.54 3.92 -17.03
CA ASN A 231 -1.64 3.02 -18.17
C ASN A 231 -0.24 2.65 -18.68
N GLU A 232 0.63 3.65 -18.92
CA GLU A 232 1.99 3.42 -19.39
C GLU A 232 2.79 2.60 -18.35
N SER A 233 2.69 2.95 -17.09
CA SER A 233 3.37 2.31 -15.98
C SER A 233 3.01 0.82 -15.85
N LEU A 234 1.70 0.49 -15.76
CA LEU A 234 1.23 -0.88 -15.63
C LEU A 234 1.56 -1.74 -16.87
N LEU A 235 1.49 -1.17 -18.08
CA LEU A 235 1.88 -1.86 -19.29
C LEU A 235 3.39 -2.13 -19.33
N LEU A 236 4.23 -1.17 -18.97
CA LEU A 236 5.68 -1.35 -18.87
C LEU A 236 6.07 -2.43 -17.87
N LEU A 237 5.44 -2.47 -16.70
CA LEU A 237 5.67 -3.54 -15.72
C LEU A 237 5.31 -4.91 -16.29
N LYS A 238 4.15 -5.01 -16.96
CA LYS A 238 3.70 -6.24 -17.63
C LYS A 238 4.63 -6.67 -18.75
N GLU A 239 5.08 -5.75 -19.62
CA GLU A 239 6.01 -6.02 -20.73
C GLU A 239 7.39 -6.49 -20.24
N ASN A 240 7.75 -6.12 -19.02
CA ASN A 240 8.97 -6.57 -18.36
C ASN A 240 8.77 -7.82 -17.47
N ASP A 241 7.67 -8.57 -17.63
CA ASP A 241 7.37 -9.78 -16.86
C ASP A 241 7.37 -9.56 -15.33
N ILE A 242 6.99 -8.36 -14.88
CA ILE A 242 6.88 -8.03 -13.46
C ILE A 242 5.43 -8.21 -13.03
N ARG A 243 5.18 -9.16 -12.12
CA ARG A 243 3.85 -9.43 -11.57
C ARG A 243 3.33 -8.20 -10.84
N ILE A 244 2.09 -7.79 -11.10
CA ILE A 244 1.36 -6.87 -10.23
C ILE A 244 0.75 -7.72 -9.11
N SER A 245 1.39 -7.69 -7.96
CA SER A 245 1.00 -8.49 -6.79
C SER A 245 -0.29 -7.97 -6.16
N LYS A 246 -0.42 -6.65 -6.10
CA LYS A 246 -1.57 -5.94 -5.55
C LYS A 246 -1.61 -4.52 -6.13
N LEU A 247 -2.81 -3.95 -6.24
CA LEU A 247 -3.05 -2.53 -6.44
C LEU A 247 -3.56 -1.94 -5.12
N HIS A 248 -2.80 -1.03 -4.51
CA HIS A 248 -3.32 -0.12 -3.50
C HIS A 248 -4.09 1.00 -4.20
N LEU A 249 -5.38 1.11 -3.88
CA LEU A 249 -6.23 2.21 -4.32
C LEU A 249 -6.12 3.32 -3.28
N SER A 250 -5.38 4.34 -3.61
CA SER A 250 -5.00 5.44 -2.72
C SER A 250 -4.87 6.73 -3.52
N SER A 251 -5.06 7.88 -2.88
CA SER A 251 -5.07 9.18 -3.53
C SER A 251 -4.25 10.20 -2.75
N ALA A 252 -3.51 11.03 -3.48
CA ALA A 252 -2.68 12.10 -2.94
C ALA A 252 -3.34 13.47 -3.05
N LEU A 253 -2.83 14.44 -2.27
CA LEU A 253 -3.13 15.85 -2.48
C LEU A 253 -2.40 16.38 -3.71
N LYS A 254 -3.14 17.08 -4.57
CA LYS A 254 -2.63 17.79 -5.75
C LYS A 254 -3.07 19.26 -5.70
N LEU A 255 -2.15 20.19 -5.93
CA LEU A 255 -2.46 21.62 -5.87
C LEU A 255 -1.58 22.44 -6.81
N LYS A 256 -2.12 23.62 -7.21
CA LYS A 256 -1.30 24.69 -7.75
C LYS A 256 -0.70 25.45 -6.57
N PRO A 257 0.64 25.60 -6.48
CA PRO A 257 1.27 26.26 -5.34
C PRO A 257 1.10 27.77 -5.45
N ASP A 258 0.08 28.30 -4.81
CA ASP A 258 -0.09 29.73 -4.53
C ASP A 258 -0.11 29.99 -3.02
N GLU A 259 -0.11 31.24 -2.62
CA GLU A 259 -0.05 31.63 -1.21
C GLU A 259 -1.22 31.06 -0.38
N ALA A 260 -2.41 31.01 -0.94
CA ALA A 260 -3.60 30.51 -0.24
C ALA A 260 -3.53 28.99 -0.05
N ALA A 261 -3.19 28.25 -1.13
CA ALA A 261 -3.07 26.80 -1.11
C ALA A 261 -1.93 26.35 -0.18
N VAL A 262 -0.74 26.98 -0.27
CA VAL A 262 0.39 26.64 0.59
C VAL A 262 0.12 26.98 2.06
N ASN A 263 -0.56 28.10 2.35
CA ASN A 263 -0.98 28.39 3.72
C ASN A 263 -2.01 27.39 4.26
N TYR A 264 -2.87 26.84 3.41
CA TYR A 264 -3.80 25.80 3.82
C TYR A 264 -3.09 24.46 4.07
N LEU A 265 -2.05 24.12 3.29
CA LEU A 265 -1.23 22.91 3.48
C LEU A 265 -0.59 22.81 4.88
N LYS A 266 -0.38 23.94 5.56
CA LYS A 266 0.12 23.94 6.95
C LYS A 266 -0.78 23.17 7.91
N LYS A 267 -2.06 22.93 7.57
CA LYS A 267 -2.97 22.10 8.36
C LYS A 267 -2.68 20.60 8.25
N PHE A 268 -1.88 20.20 7.27
CA PHE A 268 -1.42 18.83 7.04
C PHE A 268 0.00 18.59 7.57
N GLU A 269 0.67 19.65 8.08
CA GLU A 269 1.95 19.49 8.77
C GLU A 269 1.70 18.75 10.10
N GLU A 270 2.36 17.61 10.26
CA GLU A 270 2.29 16.80 11.48
C GLU A 270 3.58 15.99 11.66
N ASP A 271 3.76 15.40 12.82
CA ASP A 271 5.04 14.78 13.20
C ASP A 271 5.05 13.25 13.08
N VAL A 272 3.90 12.61 12.76
CA VAL A 272 3.79 11.13 12.75
C VAL A 272 4.36 10.56 11.47
N TYR A 273 3.87 11.01 10.31
CA TYR A 273 4.22 10.46 9.00
C TYR A 273 5.15 11.39 8.20
N LEU A 274 5.81 10.84 7.20
CA LEU A 274 6.62 11.59 6.25
C LEU A 274 5.73 11.97 5.05
N HIS A 275 5.65 13.27 4.76
CA HIS A 275 4.84 13.79 3.66
C HIS A 275 5.75 14.35 2.57
N GLN A 276 6.28 13.46 1.74
CA GLN A 276 7.12 13.85 0.62
C GLN A 276 6.34 14.75 -0.35
N VAL A 277 7.02 15.71 -0.95
CA VAL A 277 6.44 16.60 -1.96
C VAL A 277 7.26 16.53 -3.24
N ILE A 278 6.58 16.32 -4.36
CA ILE A 278 7.20 16.47 -5.67
C ILE A 278 6.54 17.66 -6.37
N ALA A 279 7.37 18.65 -6.71
CA ALA A 279 6.97 19.86 -7.39
C ALA A 279 7.34 19.78 -8.87
N ARG A 280 6.35 20.00 -9.76
CA ARG A 280 6.56 20.13 -11.19
C ARG A 280 6.68 21.58 -11.58
N TYR A 281 7.71 21.91 -12.34
CA TYR A 281 7.99 23.23 -12.85
C TYR A 281 7.48 23.40 -14.30
N LYS A 282 7.38 24.66 -14.76
CA LYS A 282 6.94 25.01 -16.13
C LYS A 282 7.77 24.33 -17.24
N ASN A 283 9.05 24.08 -17.00
CA ASN A 283 9.94 23.39 -17.93
C ASN A 283 9.81 21.86 -17.92
N GLY A 284 8.91 21.32 -17.09
CA GLY A 284 8.71 19.88 -16.88
C GLY A 284 9.63 19.25 -15.84
N GLU A 285 10.56 20.02 -15.26
CA GLU A 285 11.46 19.54 -14.21
C GLU A 285 10.68 19.14 -12.96
N LEU A 286 11.05 18.03 -12.33
CA LEU A 286 10.51 17.55 -11.05
C LEU A 286 11.54 17.75 -9.95
N VAL A 287 11.15 18.49 -8.91
CA VAL A 287 11.97 18.73 -7.72
C VAL A 287 11.32 18.05 -6.52
N ARG A 288 12.09 17.22 -5.83
CA ARG A 288 11.66 16.41 -4.69
C ARG A 288 12.03 17.07 -3.37
N PHE A 289 11.09 17.08 -2.44
CA PHE A 289 11.29 17.50 -1.06
C PHE A 289 11.02 16.31 -0.15
N ARG A 290 11.89 16.16 0.84
CA ARG A 290 11.83 15.05 1.79
C ARG A 290 10.54 15.06 2.60
N ASP A 291 10.10 16.25 3.03
CA ASP A 291 8.90 16.42 3.84
C ASP A 291 8.20 17.73 3.46
N LEU A 292 6.91 17.84 3.78
CA LEU A 292 6.08 19.00 3.48
C LEU A 292 6.62 20.32 4.06
N PRO A 293 7.15 20.38 5.31
CA PRO A 293 7.76 21.61 5.83
C PRO A 293 8.91 22.13 4.97
N ASP A 294 9.72 21.23 4.35
CA ASP A 294 10.85 21.63 3.50
C ASP A 294 10.35 22.36 2.23
N ALA A 295 9.29 21.83 1.60
CA ALA A 295 8.67 22.44 0.44
C ALA A 295 8.07 23.82 0.78
N ILE A 296 7.34 23.92 1.89
CA ILE A 296 6.73 25.17 2.37
C ILE A 296 7.81 26.23 2.66
N GLN A 297 8.92 25.83 3.30
CA GLN A 297 10.05 26.74 3.56
C GLN A 297 10.65 27.29 2.26
N LYS A 298 10.82 26.45 1.23
CA LYS A 298 11.34 26.86 -0.08
C LYS A 298 10.39 27.79 -0.79
N PHE A 299 9.09 27.54 -0.74
CA PHE A 299 8.06 28.42 -1.30
C PHE A 299 8.11 29.80 -0.63
N ASN A 300 8.10 29.86 0.70
CA ASN A 300 8.12 31.11 1.47
C ASN A 300 9.38 31.95 1.22
N SER A 301 10.49 31.32 0.81
CA SER A 301 11.73 32.02 0.42
C SER A 301 11.78 32.43 -1.05
N ASN A 302 10.67 32.39 -1.78
CA ASN A 302 10.57 32.72 -3.21
C ASN A 302 11.51 31.89 -4.12
N GLN A 303 11.85 30.65 -3.73
CA GLN A 303 12.72 29.77 -4.50
C GLN A 303 11.95 28.82 -5.44
N MET A 304 10.62 28.94 -5.51
CA MET A 304 9.75 28.06 -6.29
C MET A 304 8.80 28.82 -7.25
N VAL A 305 9.22 29.96 -7.77
CA VAL A 305 8.37 30.88 -8.55
C VAL A 305 7.74 30.25 -9.80
N ASP A 306 8.42 29.28 -10.42
CA ASP A 306 7.97 28.59 -11.64
C ASP A 306 7.37 27.21 -11.40
N ALA A 307 7.13 26.82 -10.15
CA ALA A 307 6.41 25.59 -9.84
C ALA A 307 4.93 25.75 -10.23
N VAL A 308 4.39 24.79 -10.98
CA VAL A 308 3.02 24.84 -11.50
C VAL A 308 2.08 23.88 -10.82
N GLU A 309 2.62 22.80 -10.22
CA GLU A 309 1.85 21.80 -9.50
C GLU A 309 2.72 21.17 -8.41
N TRP A 310 2.12 20.89 -7.26
CA TRP A 310 2.68 20.04 -6.21
C TRP A 310 1.80 18.82 -6.02
N ARG A 311 2.42 17.67 -5.81
CA ARG A 311 1.79 16.45 -5.31
C ARG A 311 2.42 16.10 -3.99
N VAL A 312 1.57 15.85 -2.99
CA VAL A 312 1.99 15.64 -1.60
C VAL A 312 1.58 14.24 -1.17
N HIS A 313 2.54 13.48 -0.67
CA HIS A 313 2.31 12.14 -0.13
C HIS A 313 1.51 12.23 1.18
N PHE A 314 0.23 12.34 1.02
CA PHE A 314 -0.75 12.32 2.09
C PHE A 314 -1.97 11.56 1.56
N HIS A 315 -2.23 10.35 2.08
CA HIS A 315 -3.34 9.53 1.62
C HIS A 315 -4.66 10.16 2.06
N ILE A 316 -5.33 10.86 1.13
CA ILE A 316 -6.64 11.46 1.39
C ILE A 316 -7.77 10.46 1.16
N PRO A 317 -8.92 10.60 1.83
CA PRO A 317 -10.07 9.73 1.58
C PRO A 317 -10.49 9.74 0.12
N LEU A 318 -10.69 8.56 -0.47
CA LEU A 318 -10.98 8.39 -1.90
C LEU A 318 -12.23 9.13 -2.36
N HIS A 319 -13.24 9.24 -1.49
CA HIS A 319 -14.49 9.95 -1.75
C HIS A 319 -14.41 11.46 -1.49
N SER A 320 -13.23 11.98 -1.08
CA SER A 320 -13.09 13.40 -0.77
C SER A 320 -13.30 14.23 -2.02
N SER A 321 -14.09 15.31 -1.91
CA SER A 321 -14.20 16.30 -2.97
C SER A 321 -13.14 17.37 -2.76
N PRO A 322 -12.33 17.67 -3.78
CA PRO A 322 -11.36 18.73 -3.70
C PRO A 322 -12.03 20.08 -3.37
N SER A 323 -11.38 20.89 -2.56
CA SER A 323 -11.76 22.30 -2.37
C SER A 323 -11.20 23.16 -3.48
N GLU A 324 -11.57 24.45 -3.56
CA GLU A 324 -10.94 25.39 -4.51
C GLU A 324 -9.41 25.44 -4.42
N ALA A 325 -8.83 25.06 -3.27
CA ALA A 325 -7.38 25.04 -3.03
C ALA A 325 -6.68 23.76 -3.45
N PHE A 326 -7.40 22.63 -3.54
CA PHE A 326 -6.82 21.30 -3.82
C PHE A 326 -7.63 20.51 -4.81
N SER A 327 -6.93 19.64 -5.52
CA SER A 327 -7.47 18.48 -6.21
C SER A 327 -6.86 17.20 -5.61
N ASP A 328 -7.31 16.07 -6.09
CA ASP A 328 -6.82 14.73 -5.76
C ASP A 328 -6.08 14.10 -6.95
N THR A 329 -5.55 12.91 -6.75
CA THR A 329 -4.97 12.08 -7.82
C THR A 329 -5.86 10.88 -8.19
N ASN A 330 -7.18 10.99 -8.01
CA ASN A 330 -8.13 9.93 -8.37
C ASN A 330 -8.18 9.64 -9.88
N ASP A 331 -7.69 10.58 -10.71
CA ASP A 331 -7.45 10.36 -12.12
C ASP A 331 -6.52 9.15 -12.35
N HIS A 332 -5.46 9.01 -11.57
CA HIS A 332 -4.54 7.87 -11.65
C HIS A 332 -5.20 6.53 -11.25
N ILE A 333 -6.09 6.54 -10.24
CA ILE A 333 -6.88 5.35 -9.88
C ILE A 333 -7.76 4.92 -11.05
N ARG A 334 -8.50 5.85 -11.66
CA ARG A 334 -9.39 5.57 -12.80
C ARG A 334 -8.63 4.99 -13.98
N GLU A 335 -7.48 5.56 -14.34
CA GLU A 335 -6.60 5.02 -15.38
C GLU A 335 -6.15 3.59 -15.05
N ALA A 336 -5.75 3.30 -13.81
CA ALA A 336 -5.36 1.96 -13.38
C ALA A 336 -6.52 0.95 -13.46
N LEU A 337 -7.73 1.37 -13.07
CA LEU A 337 -8.93 0.53 -13.16
C LEU A 337 -9.37 0.29 -14.62
N GLU A 338 -9.19 1.27 -15.52
CA GLU A 338 -9.41 1.10 -16.96
C GLU A 338 -8.46 0.02 -17.53
N VAL A 339 -7.17 0.08 -17.18
CA VAL A 339 -6.22 -0.97 -17.58
C VAL A 339 -6.65 -2.34 -17.06
N LEU A 340 -7.07 -2.41 -15.80
CA LEU A 340 -7.52 -3.66 -15.19
C LEU A 340 -8.78 -4.19 -15.86
N SER A 341 -9.71 -3.33 -16.29
CA SER A 341 -10.93 -3.73 -16.99
C SER A 341 -10.64 -4.38 -18.34
N LEU A 342 -9.60 -3.91 -19.02
CA LEU A 342 -9.13 -4.47 -20.30
C LEU A 342 -8.28 -5.74 -20.12
N ALA A 343 -7.68 -5.92 -18.94
CA ALA A 343 -6.84 -7.06 -18.61
C ALA A 343 -7.10 -7.55 -17.17
N PRO A 344 -8.26 -8.17 -16.87
CA PRO A 344 -8.64 -8.54 -15.50
C PRO A 344 -7.68 -9.51 -14.80
N THR A 345 -6.90 -10.26 -15.57
CA THR A 345 -5.89 -11.19 -15.05
C THR A 345 -4.59 -10.49 -14.61
N LEU A 346 -4.47 -9.18 -14.85
CA LEU A 346 -3.27 -8.42 -14.51
C LEU A 346 -3.05 -8.36 -12.99
N CYS A 347 -4.12 -8.15 -12.22
CA CYS A 347 -4.07 -8.11 -10.76
C CYS A 347 -5.39 -8.60 -10.16
N ALA A 348 -5.30 -9.57 -9.25
CA ALA A 348 -6.46 -10.10 -8.53
C ALA A 348 -6.74 -9.38 -7.20
N HIS A 349 -5.82 -8.56 -6.72
CA HIS A 349 -5.85 -7.98 -5.36
C HIS A 349 -5.96 -6.47 -5.42
N LEU A 350 -7.12 -5.95 -5.01
CA LEU A 350 -7.35 -4.52 -4.81
C LEU A 350 -7.50 -4.24 -3.32
N GLU A 351 -6.80 -3.21 -2.83
CA GLU A 351 -6.85 -2.81 -1.43
C GLU A 351 -6.89 -1.29 -1.33
N MET A 352 -7.96 -0.73 -0.76
CA MET A 352 -8.02 0.70 -0.45
C MET A 352 -7.10 1.00 0.72
N GLU A 353 -6.25 2.02 0.60
CA GLU A 353 -5.30 2.39 1.64
C GLU A 353 -5.39 3.88 1.99
N THR A 354 -6.00 4.17 3.15
CA THR A 354 -6.17 5.53 3.69
C THR A 354 -5.91 5.52 5.19
N TYR A 355 -4.65 5.50 5.60
CA TYR A 355 -4.25 5.39 7.01
C TYR A 355 -4.23 6.71 7.78
N THR A 356 -4.47 7.83 7.12
CA THR A 356 -4.28 9.19 7.66
C THR A 356 -5.45 9.73 8.49
N TRP A 357 -6.50 8.93 8.77
CA TRP A 357 -7.70 9.35 9.48
C TRP A 357 -7.43 10.21 10.71
N GLU A 358 -6.48 9.82 11.57
CA GLU A 358 -6.20 10.50 12.82
C GLU A 358 -5.51 11.86 12.65
N VAL A 359 -4.81 12.04 11.53
CA VAL A 359 -4.04 13.26 11.20
C VAL A 359 -4.73 14.13 10.15
N LEU A 360 -5.88 13.69 9.61
CA LEU A 360 -6.67 14.50 8.69
C LEU A 360 -7.15 15.80 9.36
N PRO A 361 -7.12 16.94 8.64
CA PRO A 361 -7.80 18.14 9.08
C PRO A 361 -9.27 17.85 9.38
N LYS A 362 -9.79 18.39 10.49
CA LYS A 362 -11.19 18.14 10.91
C LYS A 362 -12.23 18.46 9.85
N SER A 363 -11.95 19.38 8.95
CA SER A 363 -12.83 19.73 7.82
C SER A 363 -12.95 18.63 6.76
N MET A 364 -12.05 17.64 6.77
CA MET A 364 -12.05 16.48 5.86
C MET A 364 -12.46 15.18 6.55
N GLN A 365 -12.61 15.18 7.88
CA GLN A 365 -13.07 14.00 8.62
C GLN A 365 -14.58 13.85 8.50
N THR A 366 -15.05 12.62 8.33
CA THR A 366 -16.46 12.23 8.52
C THR A 366 -16.79 12.09 10.02
N ASN A 367 -17.99 11.59 10.38
CA ASN A 367 -18.38 11.43 11.78
C ASN A 367 -17.44 10.50 12.55
N ASP A 368 -17.05 9.38 11.92
CA ASP A 368 -16.09 8.43 12.44
C ASP A 368 -15.37 7.68 11.30
N VAL A 369 -14.39 6.84 11.64
CA VAL A 369 -13.60 6.07 10.69
C VAL A 369 -14.44 5.03 9.92
N VAL A 370 -15.51 4.50 10.51
CA VAL A 370 -16.42 3.54 9.84
C VAL A 370 -17.20 4.23 8.73
N ASP A 371 -17.69 5.43 9.00
CA ASP A 371 -18.36 6.28 8.00
C ASP A 371 -17.42 6.59 6.84
N GLN A 372 -16.16 6.98 7.12
CA GLN A 372 -15.16 7.23 6.08
C GLN A 372 -14.98 6.00 5.19
N LEU A 373 -14.67 4.86 5.79
CA LEU A 373 -14.44 3.62 5.05
C LEU A 373 -15.65 3.17 4.26
N SER A 374 -16.87 3.35 4.80
CA SER A 374 -18.09 3.04 4.08
C SER A 374 -18.29 3.92 2.85
N HIS A 375 -17.95 5.21 2.93
CA HIS A 375 -17.99 6.12 1.79
C HIS A 375 -16.90 5.81 0.75
N GLU A 376 -15.71 5.42 1.20
CA GLU A 376 -14.62 4.97 0.30
C GLU A 376 -15.01 3.70 -0.46
N TYR A 377 -15.62 2.72 0.22
CA TYR A 377 -16.16 1.54 -0.45
C TYR A 377 -17.18 1.90 -1.51
N LYS A 378 -18.15 2.78 -1.18
CA LYS A 378 -19.17 3.21 -2.13
C LYS A 378 -18.52 3.86 -3.36
N TRP A 379 -17.62 4.81 -3.14
CA TRP A 379 -16.90 5.48 -4.23
C TRP A 379 -16.14 4.46 -5.09
N THR A 380 -15.39 3.54 -4.47
CA THR A 380 -14.60 2.53 -5.18
C THR A 380 -15.48 1.57 -5.98
N LEU A 381 -16.62 1.13 -5.42
CA LEU A 381 -17.57 0.27 -6.12
C LEU A 381 -18.21 1.00 -7.32
N ASP A 382 -18.54 2.29 -7.18
CA ASP A 382 -19.07 3.12 -8.27
C ASP A 382 -18.03 3.26 -9.41
N GLU A 383 -16.73 3.47 -9.08
CA GLU A 383 -15.65 3.53 -10.09
C GLU A 383 -15.43 2.16 -10.76
N LEU A 384 -15.43 1.06 -10.02
CA LEU A 384 -15.32 -0.30 -10.58
C LEU A 384 -16.50 -0.64 -11.51
N GLN A 385 -17.70 -0.19 -11.16
CA GLN A 385 -18.89 -0.35 -12.01
C GLN A 385 -18.76 0.50 -13.29
N SER A 386 -18.25 1.73 -13.17
CA SER A 386 -18.10 2.65 -14.33
C SER A 386 -17.20 2.08 -15.43
N VAL A 387 -16.18 1.29 -15.04
CA VAL A 387 -15.25 0.63 -15.99
C VAL A 387 -15.68 -0.81 -16.35
N GLY A 388 -16.84 -1.28 -15.85
CA GLY A 388 -17.40 -2.60 -16.18
C GLY A 388 -16.77 -3.79 -15.45
N LEU A 389 -16.01 -3.55 -14.37
CA LEU A 389 -15.47 -4.62 -13.52
C LEU A 389 -16.50 -5.22 -12.57
N ILE A 390 -17.61 -4.52 -12.33
CA ILE A 390 -18.79 -5.01 -11.60
C ILE A 390 -20.01 -4.87 -12.49
N SER A 391 -20.85 -5.91 -12.54
CA SER A 391 -22.14 -5.85 -13.24
C SER A 391 -23.12 -4.95 -12.47
N SER A 392 -23.89 -4.16 -13.20
CA SER A 392 -24.96 -3.32 -12.67
C SER A 392 -26.10 -4.13 -12.04
#